data_63486f138d5ae811b3829048a754c0a3
#
_entry.id   63486f138d5ae811b3829048a754c0a3
#
_cell.length_a   1.000
_cell.length_b   1.000
_cell.length_c   1.000
_cell.angle_alpha   90.00
_cell.angle_beta   90.00
_cell.angle_gamma   90.00
#
_symmetry.space_group_name_H-M   'P 1'
#
loop_
_entity.id
_entity.type
_entity.pdbx_description
1 polymer ?
#
loop_
_entity_poly.entity_id
_entity_poly.type
_entity_poly.pdbx_seq_one_letter_code
_entity_poly.pdbx_strand_id
1 'polypeptide(L)'
;HQYENNDIINVLRSGLGKVQPDRTFYISTNGYIRDGVYDQMLRQARDILETGDIESRLFPFLCMLDDKEEAEDETMWEKANPMFHKPMSEYATGLFRKVQADWRNVQKGMGDKVEFLTKRMNISDVVLESSVASKEEVYATNREIPDITGMDCVAGLDYASMRDFAAIGLL
;
A
#
# COMPACT_ATOMS: atom_id res chain seq x y z
N HIS A 1 9.07 -3.90 -4.29
CA HIS A 1 10.02 -3.58 -3.23
C HIS A 1 9.58 -2.30 -2.55
N GLN A 2 9.35 -2.40 -1.27
CA GLN A 2 8.78 -1.32 -0.48
C GLN A 2 9.95 -0.60 0.19
N TYR A 3 10.22 0.62 -0.29
CA TYR A 3 11.22 1.48 0.35
C TYR A 3 10.55 2.23 1.50
N GLU A 4 11.14 2.14 2.68
CA GLU A 4 10.69 2.87 3.86
C GLU A 4 11.03 4.36 3.76
N ASN A 5 12.12 4.69 3.05
CA ASN A 5 12.58 6.06 2.88
C ASN A 5 13.05 6.36 1.44
N ASN A 6 13.30 7.63 1.15
CA ASN A 6 13.69 8.13 -0.17
C ASN A 6 15.21 8.09 -0.43
N ASP A 7 16.04 7.54 0.44
CA ASP A 7 17.51 7.67 0.36
C ASP A 7 18.06 7.14 -0.97
N ILE A 8 17.66 5.93 -1.37
CA ILE A 8 18.11 5.33 -2.63
C ILE A 8 17.62 6.17 -3.83
N ILE A 9 16.39 6.65 -3.80
CA ILE A 9 15.81 7.47 -4.86
C ILE A 9 16.59 8.79 -4.98
N ASN A 10 16.91 9.42 -3.85
CA ASN A 10 17.65 10.67 -3.82
C ASN A 10 19.09 10.48 -4.34
N VAL A 11 19.76 9.39 -3.97
CA VAL A 11 21.10 9.05 -4.50
C VAL A 11 21.05 8.88 -6.02
N LEU A 12 20.09 8.11 -6.54
CA LEU A 12 19.94 7.91 -7.97
C LEU A 12 19.65 9.23 -8.71
N ARG A 13 18.74 10.06 -8.19
CA ARG A 13 18.38 11.35 -8.79
C ARG A 13 19.55 12.34 -8.77
N SER A 14 20.37 12.34 -7.74
CA SER A 14 21.53 13.23 -7.66
C SER A 14 22.57 12.94 -8.76
N GLY A 15 22.65 11.70 -9.22
CA GLY A 15 23.51 11.30 -10.33
C GLY A 15 23.00 11.74 -11.71
N LEU A 16 21.70 11.92 -11.86
CA LEU A 16 21.06 12.23 -13.15
C LEU A 16 21.29 13.66 -13.62
N GLY A 17 21.62 14.59 -12.74
CA GLY A 17 21.90 15.99 -13.11
C GLY A 17 23.07 16.17 -14.08
N LYS A 18 23.84 15.12 -14.35
CA LYS A 18 24.96 15.12 -15.32
C LYS A 18 24.53 14.71 -16.74
N VAL A 19 23.29 14.28 -16.92
CA VAL A 19 22.72 13.79 -18.19
C VAL A 19 21.56 14.66 -18.62
N GLN A 20 21.52 15.04 -19.89
CA GLN A 20 20.44 15.86 -20.45
C GLN A 20 19.88 15.16 -21.71
N PRO A 21 18.54 15.02 -21.85
CA PRO A 21 17.50 15.23 -20.80
C PRO A 21 17.46 14.06 -19.79
N ASP A 22 17.43 14.38 -18.53
CA ASP A 22 17.26 13.41 -17.46
C ASP A 22 15.80 12.94 -17.36
N ARG A 23 15.61 11.64 -17.29
CA ARG A 23 14.29 11.04 -17.11
C ARG A 23 14.38 9.86 -16.12
N THR A 24 13.41 9.81 -15.21
CA THR A 24 13.29 8.70 -14.28
C THR A 24 11.89 8.10 -14.41
N PHE A 25 11.82 6.79 -14.52
CA PHE A 25 10.57 6.04 -14.54
C PHE A 25 10.43 5.26 -13.24
N TYR A 26 9.32 5.48 -12.54
CA TYR A 26 8.96 4.73 -11.34
C TYR A 26 7.86 3.75 -11.72
N ILE A 27 8.15 2.46 -11.64
CA ILE A 27 7.20 1.40 -11.92
C ILE A 27 7.03 0.60 -10.64
N SER A 28 5.81 0.59 -10.10
CA SER A 28 5.52 -0.11 -8.85
C SER A 28 4.08 -0.59 -8.82
N THR A 29 3.82 -1.57 -8.00
CA THR A 29 2.49 -1.99 -7.57
C THR A 29 2.29 -1.64 -6.11
N ASN A 30 1.04 -1.62 -5.66
CA ASN A 30 0.72 -1.42 -4.26
C ASN A 30 1.39 -2.49 -3.38
N GLY A 31 1.67 -2.14 -2.15
CA GLY A 31 2.34 -2.99 -1.18
C GLY A 31 1.64 -2.99 0.18
N TYR A 32 2.26 -3.69 1.14
CA TYR A 32 1.73 -3.82 2.50
C TYR A 32 2.26 -2.74 3.46
N ILE A 33 3.38 -2.08 3.13
CA ILE A 33 3.92 -0.98 3.93
C ILE A 33 3.07 0.26 3.68
N ARG A 34 2.60 0.88 4.76
CA ARG A 34 1.85 2.15 4.74
C ARG A 34 2.77 3.30 5.13
N ASP A 35 2.41 4.50 4.64
CA ASP A 35 3.13 5.76 4.85
C ASP A 35 4.59 5.78 4.33
N GLY A 36 4.98 4.77 3.58
CA GLY A 36 6.27 4.69 2.90
C GLY A 36 6.33 5.56 1.63
N VAL A 37 7.42 5.40 0.90
CA VAL A 37 7.70 6.17 -0.34
C VAL A 37 6.60 6.03 -1.38
N TYR A 38 6.05 4.82 -1.54
CA TYR A 38 4.96 4.58 -2.49
C TYR A 38 3.72 5.40 -2.16
N ASP A 39 3.29 5.40 -0.90
CA ASP A 39 2.10 6.15 -0.48
C ASP A 39 2.30 7.66 -0.61
N GLN A 40 3.52 8.17 -0.34
CA GLN A 40 3.86 9.57 -0.54
C GLN A 40 3.78 9.96 -2.02
N MET A 41 4.36 9.15 -2.91
CA MET A 41 4.31 9.38 -4.35
C MET A 41 2.89 9.25 -4.90
N LEU A 42 2.08 8.32 -4.38
CA LEU A 42 0.69 8.16 -4.76
C LEU A 42 -0.16 9.38 -4.36
N ARG A 43 0.04 9.92 -3.17
CA ARG A 43 -0.62 11.18 -2.74
C ARG A 43 -0.25 12.33 -3.66
N GLN A 44 1.04 12.51 -3.95
CA GLN A 44 1.51 13.53 -4.88
C GLN A 44 0.93 13.34 -6.29
N ALA A 45 0.89 12.10 -6.78
CA ALA A 45 0.32 11.80 -8.08
C ALA A 45 -1.17 12.15 -8.18
N ARG A 46 -1.94 11.84 -7.14
CA ARG A 46 -3.37 12.21 -7.07
C ARG A 46 -3.58 13.71 -7.00
N ASP A 47 -2.80 14.41 -6.18
CA ASP A 47 -2.85 15.87 -6.08
C ASP A 47 -2.60 16.53 -7.45
N ILE A 48 -1.59 16.06 -8.20
CA ILE A 48 -1.31 16.54 -9.55
C ILE A 48 -2.48 16.29 -10.51
N LEU A 49 -3.09 15.11 -10.44
CA LEU A 49 -4.24 14.77 -11.30
C LEU A 49 -5.49 15.60 -10.96
N GLU A 50 -5.69 15.92 -9.68
CA GLU A 50 -6.81 16.73 -9.20
C GLU A 50 -6.63 18.20 -9.48
N THR A 51 -5.43 18.74 -9.27
CA THR A 51 -5.14 20.17 -9.41
C THR A 51 -4.73 20.58 -10.82
N GLY A 52 -4.26 19.62 -11.64
CA GLY A 52 -3.69 19.90 -12.96
C GLY A 52 -2.35 20.65 -12.89
N ASP A 53 -1.55 20.43 -11.84
CA ASP A 53 -0.27 21.10 -11.65
C ASP A 53 0.74 20.72 -12.73
N ILE A 54 0.84 21.57 -13.75
CA ILE A 54 1.77 21.43 -14.88
C ILE A 54 3.22 21.78 -14.53
N GLU A 55 3.45 22.49 -13.44
CA GLU A 55 4.81 22.83 -12.96
C GLU A 55 5.46 21.62 -12.27
N SER A 56 4.66 20.67 -11.83
CA SER A 56 5.18 19.40 -11.35
C SER A 56 5.88 18.66 -12.48
N ARG A 57 7.14 18.28 -12.26
CA ARG A 57 7.92 17.48 -13.22
C ARG A 57 7.58 15.98 -13.14
N LEU A 58 6.57 15.59 -12.36
CA LEU A 58 6.06 14.23 -12.25
C LEU A 58 4.87 14.06 -13.21
N PHE A 59 4.94 13.07 -14.09
CA PHE A 59 3.81 12.64 -14.91
C PHE A 59 3.20 11.38 -14.29
N PRO A 60 2.06 11.47 -13.61
CA PRO A 60 1.41 10.33 -13.01
C PRO A 60 0.62 9.51 -14.04
N PHE A 61 0.75 8.18 -13.94
CA PHE A 61 -0.07 7.22 -14.67
C PHE A 61 -0.48 6.12 -13.69
N LEU A 62 -1.72 6.16 -13.21
CA LEU A 62 -2.23 5.29 -12.17
C LEU A 62 -3.18 4.26 -12.78
N CYS A 63 -2.84 2.97 -12.62
CA CYS A 63 -3.67 1.84 -13.02
C CYS A 63 -4.12 1.10 -11.76
N MET A 64 -5.32 1.41 -11.27
CA MET A 64 -5.87 0.87 -10.03
C MET A 64 -7.38 0.95 -10.04
N LEU A 65 -8.06 0.16 -9.22
CA LEU A 65 -9.47 0.37 -8.92
C LEU A 65 -9.67 1.61 -8.05
N ASP A 66 -10.84 2.22 -8.10
CA ASP A 66 -11.19 3.36 -7.26
C ASP A 66 -11.58 2.89 -5.85
N ASP A 67 -12.31 1.78 -5.75
CA ASP A 67 -12.64 1.12 -4.49
C ASP A 67 -12.57 -0.42 -4.63
N LYS A 68 -12.67 -1.11 -3.51
CA LYS A 68 -12.53 -2.57 -3.45
C LYS A 68 -13.79 -3.31 -3.93
N GLU A 69 -14.92 -2.67 -3.89
CA GLU A 69 -16.20 -3.20 -4.34
C GLU A 69 -16.20 -3.38 -5.87
N GLU A 70 -15.44 -2.56 -6.59
CA GLU A 70 -15.28 -2.70 -8.05
C GLU A 70 -14.60 -4.02 -8.46
N ALA A 71 -13.92 -4.70 -7.53
CA ALA A 71 -13.33 -6.02 -7.82
C ALA A 71 -14.39 -7.10 -8.13
N GLU A 72 -15.63 -6.90 -7.68
CA GLU A 72 -16.75 -7.80 -7.98
C GLU A 72 -17.21 -7.72 -9.44
N ASP A 73 -16.89 -6.63 -10.15
CA ASP A 73 -17.21 -6.43 -11.54
C ASP A 73 -15.98 -6.57 -12.43
N GLU A 74 -15.90 -7.69 -13.15
CA GLU A 74 -14.78 -7.97 -14.06
C GLU A 74 -14.58 -6.90 -15.14
N THR A 75 -15.60 -6.11 -15.47
CA THR A 75 -15.49 -5.02 -16.44
C THR A 75 -14.69 -3.83 -15.91
N MET A 76 -14.59 -3.69 -14.58
CA MET A 76 -13.81 -2.64 -13.94
C MET A 76 -12.31 -2.99 -13.85
N TRP A 77 -11.96 -4.26 -14.04
CA TRP A 77 -10.56 -4.71 -13.89
C TRP A 77 -9.60 -4.07 -14.91
N GLU A 78 -10.10 -3.55 -16.01
CA GLU A 78 -9.28 -2.81 -16.97
C GLU A 78 -8.70 -1.50 -16.39
N LYS A 79 -9.35 -0.91 -15.36
CA LYS A 79 -8.78 0.24 -14.66
C LYS A 79 -7.42 -0.08 -14.04
N ALA A 80 -7.30 -1.25 -13.43
CA ALA A 80 -6.06 -1.73 -12.82
C ALA A 80 -5.13 -2.42 -13.83
N ASN A 81 -5.70 -2.95 -14.92
CA ASN A 81 -4.99 -3.72 -15.94
C ASN A 81 -5.40 -3.23 -17.34
N PRO A 82 -4.85 -2.12 -17.85
CA PRO A 82 -5.28 -1.52 -19.11
C PRO A 82 -5.22 -2.47 -20.32
N MET A 83 -4.40 -3.53 -20.23
CA MET A 83 -4.33 -4.56 -21.27
C MET A 83 -5.62 -5.39 -21.43
N PHE A 84 -6.56 -5.30 -20.46
CA PHE A 84 -7.87 -5.97 -20.54
C PHE A 84 -8.88 -5.18 -21.35
N HIS A 85 -8.50 -3.98 -21.85
CA HIS A 85 -9.31 -3.24 -22.81
C HIS A 85 -9.51 -4.05 -24.09
N LYS A 86 -10.75 -4.06 -24.59
CA LYS A 86 -11.11 -4.84 -25.78
C LYS A 86 -10.81 -4.05 -27.08
N PRO A 87 -10.30 -4.70 -28.13
CA PRO A 87 -10.02 -6.14 -28.24
C PRO A 87 -8.71 -6.54 -27.52
N MET A 88 -8.78 -7.55 -26.65
CA MET A 88 -7.62 -8.06 -25.94
C MET A 88 -6.68 -8.84 -26.89
N SER A 89 -5.37 -8.71 -26.69
CA SER A 89 -4.40 -9.61 -27.29
C SER A 89 -4.56 -11.05 -26.76
N GLU A 90 -3.95 -12.02 -27.43
CA GLU A 90 -3.93 -13.41 -26.96
C GLU A 90 -3.33 -13.53 -25.56
N TYR A 91 -2.20 -12.82 -25.32
CA TYR A 91 -1.57 -12.76 -24.01
C TYR A 91 -2.50 -12.18 -22.94
N ALA A 92 -3.14 -11.04 -23.23
CA ALA A 92 -4.06 -10.40 -22.30
C ALA A 92 -5.27 -11.29 -21.99
N THR A 93 -5.80 -11.98 -22.99
CA THR A 93 -6.89 -12.93 -22.83
C THR A 93 -6.50 -14.09 -21.90
N GLY A 94 -5.29 -14.62 -22.07
CA GLY A 94 -4.74 -15.67 -21.18
C GLY A 94 -4.58 -15.19 -19.75
N LEU A 95 -4.04 -13.97 -19.57
CA LEU A 95 -3.87 -13.37 -18.26
C LEU A 95 -5.22 -13.07 -17.59
N PHE A 96 -6.19 -12.54 -18.35
CA PHE A 96 -7.54 -12.27 -17.84
C PHE A 96 -8.20 -13.54 -17.27
N ARG A 97 -8.14 -14.65 -18.00
CA ARG A 97 -8.65 -15.95 -17.52
C ARG A 97 -7.98 -16.41 -16.23
N LYS A 98 -6.67 -16.16 -16.10
CA LYS A 98 -5.93 -16.48 -14.87
C LYS A 98 -6.42 -15.63 -13.71
N VAL A 99 -6.57 -14.32 -13.91
CA VAL A 99 -7.09 -13.40 -12.88
C VAL A 99 -8.51 -13.76 -12.48
N GLN A 100 -9.36 -14.17 -13.44
CA GLN A 100 -10.69 -14.71 -13.14
C GLN A 100 -10.65 -15.98 -12.28
N ALA A 101 -9.69 -16.86 -12.52
CA ALA A 101 -9.52 -18.06 -11.69
C ALA A 101 -9.06 -17.71 -10.28
N ASP A 102 -8.11 -16.77 -10.15
CA ASP A 102 -7.65 -16.25 -8.84
C ASP A 102 -8.83 -15.65 -8.06
N TRP A 103 -9.68 -14.83 -8.72
CA TRP A 103 -10.86 -14.23 -8.09
C TRP A 103 -11.89 -15.27 -7.63
N ARG A 104 -12.18 -16.25 -8.46
CA ARG A 104 -13.08 -17.37 -8.07
C ARG A 104 -12.57 -18.14 -6.85
N ASN A 105 -11.25 -18.28 -6.69
CA ASN A 105 -10.66 -18.89 -5.51
C ASN A 105 -10.88 -18.01 -4.27
N VAL A 106 -10.71 -16.70 -4.40
CA VAL A 106 -11.01 -15.74 -3.32
C VAL A 106 -12.47 -15.85 -2.89
N GLN A 107 -13.41 -15.83 -3.85
CA GLN A 107 -14.86 -15.95 -3.55
C GLN A 107 -15.23 -17.26 -2.84
N LYS A 108 -14.46 -18.34 -3.09
CA LYS A 108 -14.65 -19.64 -2.42
C LYS A 108 -13.92 -19.76 -1.07
N GLY A 109 -13.24 -18.70 -0.62
CA GLY A 109 -12.45 -18.73 0.60
C GLY A 109 -11.15 -19.56 0.49
N MET A 110 -10.72 -19.88 -0.74
CA MET A 110 -9.47 -20.63 -1.00
C MET A 110 -8.31 -19.73 -1.43
N GLY A 111 -8.55 -18.42 -1.59
CA GLY A 111 -7.56 -17.41 -1.98
C GLY A 111 -7.49 -16.27 -1.00
N ASP A 112 -6.38 -15.52 -1.04
CA ASP A 112 -6.20 -14.33 -0.23
C ASP A 112 -6.79 -13.11 -0.96
N LYS A 113 -7.86 -12.55 -0.40
CA LYS A 113 -8.53 -11.35 -0.95
C LYS A 113 -7.62 -10.12 -0.92
N VAL A 114 -6.83 -9.95 0.13
CA VAL A 114 -5.92 -8.81 0.30
C VAL A 114 -4.81 -8.87 -0.75
N GLU A 115 -4.23 -10.05 -0.94
CA GLU A 115 -3.22 -10.25 -1.98
C GLU A 115 -3.81 -9.99 -3.37
N PHE A 116 -5.01 -10.49 -3.66
CA PHE A 116 -5.68 -10.23 -4.94
C PHE A 116 -5.90 -8.73 -5.18
N LEU A 117 -6.48 -8.03 -4.22
CA LEU A 117 -6.73 -6.58 -4.33
C LEU A 117 -5.42 -5.80 -4.48
N THR A 118 -4.41 -6.13 -3.69
CA THR A 118 -3.12 -5.44 -3.71
C THR A 118 -2.32 -5.72 -4.98
N LYS A 119 -2.26 -6.97 -5.44
CA LYS A 119 -1.36 -7.38 -6.52
C LYS A 119 -2.01 -7.42 -7.90
N ARG A 120 -3.33 -7.67 -7.98
CA ARG A 120 -4.06 -7.74 -9.24
C ARG A 120 -4.81 -6.45 -9.54
N MET A 121 -5.37 -5.82 -8.51
CA MET A 121 -6.23 -4.64 -8.66
C MET A 121 -5.54 -3.34 -8.22
N ASN A 122 -4.32 -3.46 -7.72
CA ASN A 122 -3.45 -2.35 -7.32
C ASN A 122 -4.09 -1.40 -6.29
N ILE A 123 -5.08 -1.91 -5.55
CA ILE A 123 -5.75 -1.19 -4.48
C ILE A 123 -5.31 -1.72 -3.11
N SER A 124 -5.06 -0.82 -2.19
CA SER A 124 -4.71 -1.19 -0.83
C SER A 124 -5.97 -1.55 -0.06
N ASP A 125 -6.16 -2.81 0.25
CA ASP A 125 -7.04 -3.19 1.35
C ASP A 125 -6.19 -3.19 2.62
N VAL A 126 -6.29 -2.11 3.40
CA VAL A 126 -5.73 -2.10 4.75
C VAL A 126 -6.64 -3.01 5.55
N VAL A 127 -6.19 -4.24 5.75
CA VAL A 127 -6.89 -5.16 6.66
C VAL A 127 -6.74 -4.59 8.05
N LEU A 128 -7.78 -3.90 8.51
CA LEU A 128 -7.95 -3.55 9.93
C LEU A 128 -7.91 -4.81 10.82
N GLU A 129 -8.12 -5.98 10.23
CA GLU A 129 -8.05 -7.29 10.91
C GLU A 129 -6.64 -7.68 11.38
N SER A 130 -5.58 -7.12 10.79
CA SER A 130 -4.21 -7.27 11.33
C SER A 130 -3.85 -6.18 12.34
N SER A 131 -4.73 -5.20 12.54
CA SER A 131 -4.57 -4.19 13.57
C SER A 131 -5.14 -4.74 14.88
N VAL A 132 -4.36 -4.65 15.96
CA VAL A 132 -4.79 -5.06 17.31
C VAL A 132 -6.04 -4.28 17.75
N ALA A 133 -6.19 -3.05 17.25
CA ALA A 133 -7.32 -2.17 17.54
C ALA A 133 -7.46 -1.08 16.47
N SER A 134 -8.62 -0.47 16.34
CA SER A 134 -8.83 0.71 15.54
C SER A 134 -8.02 1.90 16.08
N LYS A 135 -7.77 2.89 15.23
CA LYS A 135 -7.04 4.10 15.65
C LYS A 135 -7.76 4.83 16.80
N GLU A 136 -9.07 4.85 16.76
CA GLU A 136 -9.94 5.44 17.79
C GLU A 136 -9.80 4.69 19.10
N GLU A 137 -9.78 3.37 19.07
CA GLU A 137 -9.59 2.52 20.27
C GLU A 137 -8.19 2.73 20.86
N VAL A 138 -7.14 2.80 20.02
CA VAL A 138 -5.79 3.09 20.49
C VAL A 138 -5.71 4.48 21.15
N TYR A 139 -6.33 5.50 20.55
CA TYR A 139 -6.35 6.83 21.17
C TYR A 139 -7.20 6.87 22.44
N ALA A 140 -8.26 6.08 22.53
CA ALA A 140 -9.08 5.97 23.74
C ALA A 140 -8.32 5.36 24.93
N THR A 141 -7.22 4.64 24.69
CA THR A 141 -6.32 4.12 25.76
C THR A 141 -5.37 5.18 26.31
N ASN A 142 -5.21 6.33 25.64
CA ASN A 142 -4.36 7.41 26.10
C ASN A 142 -5.05 8.21 27.22
N ARG A 143 -4.95 7.69 28.44
CA ARG A 143 -5.50 8.26 29.67
C ARG A 143 -4.40 8.57 30.65
N GLU A 144 -4.67 9.41 31.64
CA GLU A 144 -3.79 9.55 32.79
C GLU A 144 -3.62 8.19 33.47
N ILE A 145 -2.34 7.83 33.69
CA ILE A 145 -2.00 6.60 34.40
C ILE A 145 -2.41 6.81 35.87
N PRO A 146 -3.23 5.93 36.44
CA PRO A 146 -3.57 6.04 37.87
C PRO A 146 -2.28 5.84 38.72
N ASP A 147 -2.28 6.41 39.92
CA ASP A 147 -1.18 6.14 40.88
C ASP A 147 -1.24 4.66 41.29
N ILE A 148 -0.27 3.91 40.78
CA ILE A 148 -0.11 2.47 41.03
C ILE A 148 0.97 2.18 42.12
N THR A 149 1.42 3.21 42.84
CA THR A 149 2.47 3.06 43.85
C THR A 149 2.01 2.08 44.93
N GLY A 150 2.80 1.03 45.15
CA GLY A 150 2.54 0.01 46.16
C GLY A 150 1.50 -1.05 45.80
N MET A 151 1.03 -1.08 44.55
CA MET A 151 0.19 -2.15 44.05
C MET A 151 1.00 -3.32 43.52
N ASP A 152 0.46 -4.53 43.68
CA ASP A 152 1.03 -5.72 43.03
C ASP A 152 0.74 -5.63 41.53
N CYS A 153 1.73 -5.90 40.68
CA CYS A 153 1.58 -5.87 39.23
C CYS A 153 2.28 -7.05 38.56
N VAL A 154 1.82 -7.38 37.36
CA VAL A 154 2.50 -8.28 36.45
C VAL A 154 3.15 -7.44 35.36
N ALA A 155 4.46 -7.60 35.16
CA ALA A 155 5.19 -6.88 34.12
C ALA A 155 5.44 -7.78 32.91
N GLY A 156 5.11 -7.28 31.71
CA GLY A 156 5.53 -7.85 30.44
C GLY A 156 6.63 -6.99 29.82
N LEU A 157 7.74 -7.60 29.42
CA LEU A 157 8.83 -6.92 28.72
C LEU A 157 8.96 -7.50 27.31
N ASP A 158 8.82 -6.64 26.32
CA ASP A 158 9.22 -6.91 24.94
C ASP A 158 10.54 -6.18 24.67
N TYR A 159 11.56 -6.93 24.32
CA TYR A 159 12.91 -6.40 24.12
C TYR A 159 13.43 -6.69 22.72
N ALA A 160 13.83 -5.64 22.03
CA ALA A 160 14.48 -5.73 20.75
C ALA A 160 15.96 -5.32 20.84
N SER A 161 16.83 -6.11 20.20
CA SER A 161 18.28 -5.88 20.21
C SER A 161 18.78 -4.98 19.09
N MET A 162 18.00 -4.75 18.02
CA MET A 162 18.39 -3.90 16.88
C MET A 162 17.17 -3.26 16.21
N ARG A 163 17.14 -1.92 16.11
CA ARG A 163 16.22 -1.08 15.32
C ARG A 163 14.72 -1.33 15.51
N ASP A 164 14.35 -1.79 16.65
CA ASP A 164 12.97 -1.99 17.05
C ASP A 164 12.72 -1.33 18.40
N PHE A 165 11.46 -1.25 18.82
CA PHE A 165 11.10 -0.62 20.08
C PHE A 165 11.15 -1.64 21.21
N ALA A 166 11.68 -1.24 22.36
CA ALA A 166 11.45 -1.99 23.59
C ALA A 166 10.21 -1.43 24.30
N ALA A 167 9.33 -2.31 24.75
CA ALA A 167 8.12 -1.94 25.46
C ALA A 167 8.02 -2.67 26.80
N ILE A 168 7.54 -1.97 27.83
CA ILE A 168 7.21 -2.55 29.12
C ILE A 168 5.72 -2.29 29.36
N GLY A 169 4.97 -3.37 29.56
CA GLY A 169 3.59 -3.32 29.99
C GLY A 169 3.47 -3.70 31.45
N LEU A 170 2.66 -2.96 32.21
CA LEU A 170 2.28 -3.28 33.58
C LEU A 170 0.77 -3.55 33.62
N LEU A 171 0.39 -4.63 34.29
CA LEU A 171 -1.01 -5.04 34.46
C LEU A 171 -1.31 -5.26 35.96
#